data_f5cd2d72786469b4a1b6d4cd1a2ed9d3
#
_entry.id   f5cd2d72786469b4a1b6d4cd1a2ed9d3
#
_cell.length_a   1.000
_cell.length_b   1.000
_cell.length_c   1.000
_cell.angle_alpha   90.00
_cell.angle_beta   90.00
_cell.angle_gamma   90.00
#
_symmetry.space_group_name_H-M   'P 1'
#
loop_
_entity.id
_entity.type
_entity.pdbx_description
1 polymer ?
#
loop_
_entity_poly.entity_id
_entity_poly.type
_entity_poly.pdbx_seq_one_letter_code
_entity_poly.pdbx_strand_id
1 'polypeptide(L)'
;MVKVLIGVVVVAFVVVIGFLLIDPDLNQVTNNGAVTEVVDTKTANGSKYTIEGEVNKAGTYVLSDSATMADLIAAAGGVNSNADELAYFESATLKSGSTYYIAGKYDTTDICSKSEVSKVNINEDDATTLMSVNGITTSIASSIVSYRTENGIFNTIEQVMEVYGIGNATYHKIRNYVILHA
;
A
#
# COMPACT_ATOMS: atom_id res chain seq x y z
N MET A 1 34.22 46.51 -30.33
CA MET A 1 33.49 45.22 -30.49
C MET A 1 33.94 44.18 -29.45
N VAL A 2 35.22 43.95 -29.22
CA VAL A 2 35.70 42.93 -28.25
C VAL A 2 35.24 43.19 -26.79
N LYS A 3 35.19 44.44 -26.33
CA LYS A 3 34.73 44.77 -24.96
C LYS A 3 33.23 44.47 -24.71
N VAL A 4 32.39 44.57 -25.76
CA VAL A 4 30.97 44.25 -25.67
C VAL A 4 30.76 42.73 -25.64
N LEU A 5 31.58 41.99 -26.40
CA LEU A 5 31.53 40.53 -26.42
C LEU A 5 31.94 39.93 -25.06
N ILE A 6 32.95 40.50 -24.40
CA ILE A 6 33.39 40.07 -23.07
C ILE A 6 32.31 40.35 -22.03
N GLY A 7 31.62 41.50 -22.12
CA GLY A 7 30.50 41.83 -21.22
C GLY A 7 29.34 40.84 -21.33
N VAL A 8 28.95 40.43 -22.54
CA VAL A 8 27.88 39.46 -22.76
C VAL A 8 28.23 38.06 -22.22
N VAL A 9 29.48 37.63 -22.42
CA VAL A 9 29.97 36.34 -21.89
C VAL A 9 29.99 36.32 -20.37
N VAL A 10 30.43 37.41 -19.71
CA VAL A 10 30.43 37.48 -18.24
C VAL A 10 29.00 37.48 -17.67
N VAL A 11 28.06 38.21 -18.28
CA VAL A 11 26.64 38.20 -17.85
C VAL A 11 26.05 36.80 -18.04
N ALA A 12 26.31 36.12 -19.15
CA ALA A 12 25.83 34.75 -19.35
C ALA A 12 26.40 33.78 -18.32
N PHE A 13 27.66 33.91 -17.93
CA PHE A 13 28.32 33.07 -16.93
C PHE A 13 27.73 33.32 -15.52
N VAL A 14 27.42 34.56 -15.16
CA VAL A 14 26.81 34.90 -13.88
C VAL A 14 25.36 34.35 -13.80
N VAL A 15 24.62 34.40 -14.90
CA VAL A 15 23.25 33.84 -14.96
C VAL A 15 23.27 32.31 -14.83
N VAL A 16 24.21 31.64 -15.49
CA VAL A 16 24.37 30.17 -15.39
C VAL A 16 24.80 29.74 -13.99
N ILE A 17 25.75 30.47 -13.36
CA ILE A 17 26.16 30.18 -11.96
C ILE A 17 25.04 30.51 -11.00
N GLY A 18 24.25 31.59 -11.21
CA GLY A 18 23.09 31.90 -10.42
C GLY A 18 22.00 30.82 -10.50
N PHE A 19 21.81 30.24 -11.69
CA PHE A 19 20.85 29.13 -11.87
C PHE A 19 21.34 27.84 -11.20
N LEU A 20 22.61 27.54 -11.20
CA LEU A 20 23.23 26.37 -10.54
C LEU A 20 23.25 26.49 -9.00
N LEU A 21 23.14 27.70 -8.45
CA LEU A 21 23.11 27.94 -7.00
C LEU A 21 21.70 28.04 -6.42
N ILE A 22 20.66 28.09 -7.26
CA ILE A 22 19.26 28.23 -6.86
C ILE A 22 18.49 26.90 -6.88
N ASP A 23 19.03 25.86 -7.53
CA ASP A 23 18.45 24.52 -7.47
C ASP A 23 19.11 23.68 -6.36
N PRO A 24 18.52 23.59 -5.16
CA PRO A 24 19.02 22.73 -4.09
C PRO A 24 18.81 21.23 -4.37
N ASP A 25 18.20 20.85 -5.50
CA ASP A 25 17.76 19.47 -5.79
C ASP A 25 18.75 18.60 -6.59
N LEU A 26 19.98 19.10 -6.90
CA LEU A 26 20.94 18.33 -7.70
C LEU A 26 21.93 17.50 -6.88
N ASN A 27 21.68 17.24 -5.61
CA ASN A 27 22.57 16.41 -4.78
C ASN A 27 21.86 15.16 -4.22
N GLN A 28 21.13 14.43 -5.07
CA GLN A 28 20.68 13.08 -4.75
C GLN A 28 21.65 12.06 -5.34
N VAL A 29 22.61 11.68 -4.53
CA VAL A 29 23.49 10.54 -4.81
C VAL A 29 22.65 9.27 -4.75
N THR A 30 22.58 8.57 -5.89
CA THR A 30 22.02 7.22 -6.01
C THR A 30 22.70 6.25 -5.06
N ASN A 31 22.00 5.78 -4.05
CA ASN A 31 22.30 4.53 -3.36
C ASN A 31 21.12 3.58 -3.54
N ASN A 32 21.37 2.45 -4.19
CA ASN A 32 20.48 1.31 -4.31
C ASN A 32 20.06 0.81 -2.93
N GLY A 33 18.78 0.83 -2.65
CA GLY A 33 18.20 0.23 -1.46
C GLY A 33 16.96 0.99 -1.01
N ALA A 34 15.80 0.36 -1.13
CA ALA A 34 14.52 0.76 -0.55
C ALA A 34 14.24 2.27 -0.59
N VAL A 35 13.50 2.70 -1.59
CA VAL A 35 13.02 4.08 -1.68
C VAL A 35 12.04 4.32 -0.54
N THR A 36 12.54 4.92 0.54
CA THR A 36 11.69 5.55 1.55
C THR A 36 11.42 6.96 1.04
N GLU A 37 10.42 7.13 0.20
CA GLU A 37 9.92 8.47 -0.11
C GLU A 37 9.20 8.99 1.14
N VAL A 38 9.92 9.81 1.90
CA VAL A 38 9.30 10.63 2.95
C VAL A 38 8.58 11.76 2.22
N VAL A 39 7.29 11.60 2.01
CA VAL A 39 6.43 12.71 1.60
C VAL A 39 6.48 13.74 2.71
N ASP A 40 6.96 14.92 2.35
CA ASP A 40 7.17 16.08 3.21
C ASP A 40 5.90 16.38 4.02
N THR A 41 5.94 16.04 5.27
CA THR A 41 4.81 16.20 6.17
C THR A 41 5.09 17.28 7.18
N LYS A 42 4.31 18.29 7.09
CA LYS A 42 4.13 19.34 8.08
C LYS A 42 3.47 18.81 9.38
N THR A 43 3.73 17.55 9.76
CA THR A 43 3.20 16.98 11.00
C THR A 43 4.31 16.20 11.71
N ALA A 44 4.99 16.86 12.63
CA ALA A 44 6.02 16.27 13.49
C ALA A 44 5.47 15.23 14.50
N ASN A 45 4.17 14.92 14.48
CA ASN A 45 3.49 13.96 15.34
C ASN A 45 2.50 13.13 14.51
N GLY A 46 2.99 12.13 13.78
CA GLY A 46 2.16 11.20 13.02
C GLY A 46 2.57 9.76 13.28
N SER A 47 1.65 8.84 13.09
CA SER A 47 1.90 7.41 13.15
C SER A 47 2.37 6.87 11.81
N LYS A 48 3.17 5.78 11.86
CA LYS A 48 3.67 5.10 10.67
C LYS A 48 2.70 4.01 10.24
N TYR A 49 2.43 3.96 8.94
CA TYR A 49 1.61 2.93 8.29
C TYR A 49 2.34 2.44 7.05
N THR A 50 2.36 1.14 6.84
CA THR A 50 2.98 0.55 5.64
C THR A 50 1.89 0.01 4.73
N ILE A 51 2.03 0.20 3.42
CA ILE A 51 1.12 -0.34 2.42
C ILE A 51 1.91 -1.13 1.37
N GLU A 52 1.38 -2.29 1.02
CA GLU A 52 1.93 -3.24 0.05
C GLU A 52 0.85 -3.68 -0.95
N GLY A 53 1.26 -4.40 -1.99
CA GLY A 53 0.34 -4.96 -3.00
C GLY A 53 0.06 -3.99 -4.12
N GLU A 54 -1.19 -3.95 -4.57
CA GLU A 54 -1.60 -3.28 -5.81
C GLU A 54 -1.82 -1.78 -5.66
N VAL A 55 -0.78 -1.08 -5.24
CA VAL A 55 -0.71 0.39 -5.14
C VAL A 55 0.38 0.95 -6.05
N ASN A 56 0.28 2.23 -6.41
CA ASN A 56 1.25 2.85 -7.29
C ASN A 56 2.63 2.99 -6.65
N LYS A 57 2.68 3.26 -5.34
CA LYS A 57 3.92 3.39 -4.57
C LYS A 57 3.78 2.66 -3.24
N ALA A 58 4.22 1.41 -3.19
CA ALA A 58 4.29 0.66 -1.93
C ALA A 58 5.37 1.25 -1.03
N GLY A 59 5.10 1.35 0.28
CA GLY A 59 6.05 1.94 1.23
C GLY A 59 5.45 2.27 2.58
N THR A 60 6.24 2.94 3.42
CA THR A 60 5.82 3.40 4.75
C THR A 60 5.59 4.90 4.74
N TYR A 61 4.42 5.31 5.21
CA TYR A 61 3.96 6.69 5.26
C TYR A 61 3.69 7.14 6.68
N VAL A 62 3.91 8.42 6.95
CA VAL A 62 3.57 9.05 8.24
C VAL A 62 2.29 9.84 8.05
N LEU A 63 1.22 9.40 8.71
CA LEU A 63 -0.11 10.00 8.63
C LEU A 63 -0.64 10.32 10.03
N SER A 64 -1.79 10.96 10.12
CA SER A 64 -2.45 11.21 11.40
C SER A 64 -2.78 9.90 12.14
N ASP A 65 -2.89 9.94 13.47
CA ASP A 65 -3.23 8.76 14.29
C ASP A 65 -4.64 8.21 13.99
N SER A 66 -5.50 9.01 13.35
CA SER A 66 -6.84 8.65 12.92
C SER A 66 -6.93 8.39 11.41
N ALA A 67 -5.81 8.10 10.74
CA ALA A 67 -5.78 7.86 9.31
C ALA A 67 -6.69 6.68 8.91
N THR A 68 -7.32 6.82 7.75
CA THR A 68 -8.13 5.80 7.11
C THR A 68 -7.36 5.09 6.00
N MET A 69 -7.92 4.01 5.48
CA MET A 69 -7.36 3.32 4.30
C MET A 69 -7.31 4.25 3.08
N ALA A 70 -8.31 5.13 2.90
CA ALA A 70 -8.30 6.13 1.85
C ALA A 70 -7.10 7.09 1.96
N ASP A 71 -6.76 7.55 3.17
CA ASP A 71 -5.61 8.43 3.39
C ASP A 71 -4.29 7.73 3.05
N LEU A 72 -4.15 6.45 3.42
CA LEU A 72 -2.96 5.66 3.15
C LEU A 72 -2.81 5.35 1.66
N ILE A 73 -3.90 4.98 0.99
CA ILE A 73 -3.95 4.78 -0.47
C ILE A 73 -3.60 6.09 -1.20
N ALA A 74 -4.15 7.23 -0.76
CA ALA A 74 -3.84 8.53 -1.35
C ALA A 74 -2.35 8.88 -1.19
N ALA A 75 -1.76 8.64 -0.01
CA ALA A 75 -0.33 8.82 0.23
C ALA A 75 0.54 7.93 -0.68
N ALA A 76 0.08 6.71 -0.98
CA ALA A 76 0.71 5.79 -1.91
C ALA A 76 0.50 6.16 -3.40
N GLY A 77 -0.11 7.30 -3.69
CA GLY A 77 -0.39 7.76 -5.06
C GLY A 77 -1.55 7.03 -5.72
N GLY A 78 -2.42 6.41 -4.94
CA GLY A 78 -3.57 5.63 -5.40
C GLY A 78 -3.27 4.14 -5.62
N VAL A 79 -4.31 3.38 -5.90
CA VAL A 79 -4.21 1.98 -6.32
C VAL A 79 -3.87 1.88 -7.81
N ASN A 80 -3.28 0.76 -8.23
CA ASN A 80 -3.04 0.49 -9.64
C ASN A 80 -4.25 -0.21 -10.30
N SER A 81 -4.18 -0.45 -11.60
CA SER A 81 -5.28 -1.03 -12.38
C SER A 81 -5.61 -2.49 -12.03
N ASN A 82 -4.74 -3.18 -11.29
CA ASN A 82 -4.96 -4.56 -10.86
C ASN A 82 -5.58 -4.64 -9.47
N ALA A 83 -5.63 -3.54 -8.71
CA ALA A 83 -6.20 -3.53 -7.37
C ALA A 83 -7.66 -3.99 -7.35
N ASP A 84 -8.00 -4.80 -6.35
CA ASP A 84 -9.37 -5.25 -6.12
C ASP A 84 -10.04 -4.37 -5.07
N GLU A 85 -11.00 -3.57 -5.52
CA GLU A 85 -11.75 -2.66 -4.65
C GLU A 85 -12.59 -3.40 -3.60
N LEU A 86 -12.92 -4.68 -3.84
CA LEU A 86 -13.66 -5.52 -2.90
C LEU A 86 -12.79 -6.01 -1.71
N ALA A 87 -11.47 -5.85 -1.81
CA ALA A 87 -10.51 -6.32 -0.81
C ALA A 87 -10.23 -5.29 0.31
N TYR A 88 -10.77 -4.09 0.24
CA TYR A 88 -10.56 -3.07 1.28
C TYR A 88 -11.79 -2.15 1.42
N PHE A 89 -11.93 -1.56 2.61
CA PHE A 89 -12.86 -0.45 2.85
C PHE A 89 -12.06 0.84 2.97
N GLU A 90 -12.35 1.83 2.15
CA GLU A 90 -11.70 3.15 2.22
C GLU A 90 -11.88 3.84 3.58
N SER A 91 -13.01 3.61 4.23
CA SER A 91 -13.35 4.16 5.54
C SER A 91 -12.72 3.45 6.72
N ALA A 92 -12.01 2.32 6.50
CA ALA A 92 -11.38 1.56 7.57
C ALA A 92 -10.33 2.41 8.29
N THR A 93 -10.49 2.57 9.62
CA THR A 93 -9.51 3.24 10.48
C THR A 93 -8.29 2.34 10.67
N LEU A 94 -7.11 2.90 10.51
CA LEU A 94 -5.86 2.16 10.52
C LEU A 94 -5.24 2.12 11.91
N LYS A 95 -4.53 1.03 12.20
CA LYS A 95 -3.75 0.85 13.42
C LYS A 95 -2.30 1.26 13.16
N SER A 96 -1.79 2.15 14.00
CA SER A 96 -0.39 2.61 13.93
C SER A 96 0.61 1.44 13.97
N GLY A 97 1.64 1.52 13.14
CA GLY A 97 2.70 0.52 13.05
C GLY A 97 2.32 -0.73 12.24
N SER A 98 1.11 -0.78 11.67
CA SER A 98 0.66 -1.94 10.90
C SER A 98 1.03 -1.83 9.41
N THR A 99 1.12 -3.00 8.78
CA THR A 99 1.28 -3.14 7.33
C THR A 99 -0.04 -3.58 6.74
N TYR A 100 -0.49 -2.91 5.69
CA TYR A 100 -1.74 -3.17 4.96
C TYR A 100 -1.44 -3.66 3.57
N TYR A 101 -2.26 -4.58 3.07
CA TYR A 101 -2.07 -5.21 1.77
C TYR A 101 -3.28 -4.99 0.87
N ILE A 102 -3.06 -4.44 -0.31
CA ILE A 102 -4.09 -4.32 -1.35
C ILE A 102 -3.98 -5.50 -2.30
N ALA A 103 -4.98 -6.36 -2.29
CA ALA A 103 -5.02 -7.55 -3.13
C ALA A 103 -5.30 -7.21 -4.59
N GLY A 104 -4.81 -8.04 -5.52
CA GLY A 104 -5.04 -7.90 -6.96
C GLY A 104 -6.27 -8.66 -7.44
N LYS A 105 -6.90 -8.18 -8.53
CA LYS A 105 -8.00 -8.88 -9.26
C LYS A 105 -7.47 -10.09 -10.02
N TYR A 106 -6.28 -9.95 -10.58
CA TYR A 106 -5.66 -10.94 -11.44
C TYR A 106 -4.34 -11.44 -10.87
N ASP A 107 -4.04 -12.71 -11.11
CA ASP A 107 -2.70 -13.24 -10.91
C ASP A 107 -1.80 -12.73 -12.04
N THR A 108 -0.74 -12.01 -11.66
CA THR A 108 0.25 -11.43 -12.58
C THR A 108 1.59 -12.17 -12.54
N THR A 109 1.65 -13.31 -11.86
CA THR A 109 2.89 -14.12 -11.78
C THR A 109 3.29 -14.72 -13.14
N ASP A 110 2.32 -14.97 -14.02
CA ASP A 110 2.57 -15.35 -15.42
C ASP A 110 2.39 -14.14 -16.34
N ILE A 111 3.49 -13.71 -16.97
CA ILE A 111 3.52 -12.57 -17.89
C ILE A 111 2.63 -12.80 -19.13
N CYS A 112 2.38 -14.06 -19.48
CA CYS A 112 1.63 -14.44 -20.70
C CYS A 112 0.13 -14.66 -20.48
N SER A 113 -0.33 -14.77 -19.22
CA SER A 113 -1.75 -14.99 -18.93
C SER A 113 -2.18 -14.18 -17.71
N LYS A 114 -3.22 -13.37 -17.89
CA LYS A 114 -3.95 -12.78 -16.77
C LYS A 114 -5.11 -13.72 -16.44
N SER A 115 -5.02 -14.42 -15.31
CA SER A 115 -6.15 -15.21 -14.79
C SER A 115 -6.78 -14.46 -13.61
N GLU A 116 -8.10 -14.38 -13.62
CA GLU A 116 -8.84 -13.82 -12.51
C GLU A 116 -8.65 -14.69 -11.25
N VAL A 117 -8.35 -14.05 -10.14
CA VAL A 117 -8.17 -14.73 -8.85
C VAL A 117 -9.54 -15.03 -8.27
N SER A 118 -9.87 -16.32 -8.11
CA SER A 118 -11.08 -16.73 -7.40
C SER A 118 -10.92 -16.37 -5.91
N LYS A 119 -11.86 -15.60 -5.37
CA LYS A 119 -11.83 -15.08 -4.01
C LYS A 119 -13.08 -15.45 -3.23
N VAL A 120 -12.95 -15.41 -1.92
CA VAL A 120 -14.04 -15.62 -0.97
C VAL A 120 -14.26 -14.37 -0.12
N ASN A 121 -15.52 -14.08 0.21
CA ASN A 121 -15.89 -12.99 1.09
C ASN A 121 -15.81 -13.45 2.55
N ILE A 122 -14.81 -12.99 3.31
CA ILE A 122 -14.64 -13.40 4.71
C ILE A 122 -15.75 -12.90 5.63
N ASN A 123 -16.48 -11.86 5.21
CA ASN A 123 -17.58 -11.30 5.99
C ASN A 123 -18.92 -12.01 5.75
N GLU A 124 -19.11 -12.64 4.59
CA GLU A 124 -20.43 -13.17 4.18
C GLU A 124 -20.43 -14.67 3.94
N ASP A 125 -19.38 -15.23 3.33
CA ASP A 125 -19.35 -16.63 2.91
C ASP A 125 -19.43 -17.60 4.09
N ASP A 126 -20.03 -18.76 3.82
CA ASP A 126 -20.09 -19.85 4.79
C ASP A 126 -18.73 -20.58 4.94
N ALA A 127 -18.61 -21.40 5.99
CA ALA A 127 -17.39 -22.12 6.26
C ALA A 127 -16.97 -23.06 5.10
N THR A 128 -17.91 -23.58 4.33
CA THR A 128 -17.65 -24.47 3.20
C THR A 128 -17.00 -23.69 2.04
N THR A 129 -17.54 -22.53 1.71
CA THR A 129 -16.99 -21.64 0.68
C THR A 129 -15.62 -21.14 1.08
N LEU A 130 -15.44 -20.72 2.34
CA LEU A 130 -14.14 -20.27 2.86
C LEU A 130 -13.03 -21.32 2.71
N MET A 131 -13.36 -22.61 2.87
CA MET A 131 -12.39 -23.72 2.69
C MET A 131 -11.93 -23.91 1.25
N SER A 132 -12.54 -23.28 0.26
CA SER A 132 -12.05 -23.31 -1.13
C SER A 132 -10.68 -22.62 -1.28
N VAL A 133 -10.33 -21.72 -0.36
CA VAL A 133 -9.03 -21.04 -0.35
C VAL A 133 -7.96 -21.93 0.27
N ASN A 134 -6.89 -22.15 -0.47
CA ASN A 134 -5.75 -22.94 0.04
C ASN A 134 -5.09 -22.25 1.24
N GLY A 135 -5.16 -22.88 2.38
CA GLY A 135 -4.68 -22.36 3.66
C GLY A 135 -5.79 -22.16 4.67
N ILE A 136 -7.06 -22.17 4.25
CA ILE A 136 -8.21 -22.15 5.14
C ILE A 136 -8.67 -23.59 5.38
N THR A 137 -8.33 -24.12 6.54
CA THR A 137 -8.80 -25.45 6.99
C THR A 137 -10.22 -25.34 7.60
N THR A 138 -10.89 -26.47 7.83
CA THR A 138 -12.18 -26.51 8.53
C THR A 138 -12.15 -25.78 9.86
N SER A 139 -11.09 -25.94 10.64
CA SER A 139 -10.93 -25.26 11.93
C SER A 139 -10.80 -23.74 11.75
N ILE A 140 -10.00 -23.30 10.78
CA ILE A 140 -9.82 -21.87 10.49
C ILE A 140 -11.13 -21.25 9.97
N ALA A 141 -11.83 -21.92 9.05
CA ALA A 141 -13.11 -21.45 8.52
C ALA A 141 -14.15 -21.27 9.65
N SER A 142 -14.24 -22.24 10.55
CA SER A 142 -15.11 -22.14 11.73
C SER A 142 -14.70 -20.99 12.65
N SER A 143 -13.38 -20.78 12.85
CA SER A 143 -12.87 -19.68 13.66
C SER A 143 -13.16 -18.31 13.03
N ILE A 144 -13.09 -18.17 11.69
CA ILE A 144 -13.45 -16.94 10.97
C ILE A 144 -14.93 -16.62 11.19
N VAL A 145 -15.82 -17.61 11.03
CA VAL A 145 -17.26 -17.43 11.23
C VAL A 145 -17.56 -17.05 12.68
N SER A 146 -16.93 -17.70 13.67
CA SER A 146 -17.08 -17.35 15.09
C SER A 146 -16.58 -15.94 15.37
N TYR A 147 -15.41 -15.59 14.85
CA TYR A 147 -14.81 -14.26 15.04
C TYR A 147 -15.76 -13.15 14.57
N ARG A 148 -16.25 -13.23 13.31
CA ARG A 148 -17.16 -12.20 12.78
C ARG A 148 -18.49 -12.13 13.51
N THR A 149 -18.96 -13.24 14.07
CA THR A 149 -20.19 -13.29 14.88
C THR A 149 -20.02 -12.58 16.22
N GLU A 150 -18.85 -12.69 16.84
CA GLU A 150 -18.53 -12.16 18.16
C GLU A 150 -18.02 -10.70 18.11
N ASN A 151 -17.23 -10.36 17.08
CA ASN A 151 -16.49 -9.10 16.99
C ASN A 151 -17.00 -8.16 15.87
N GLY A 152 -17.93 -8.64 15.04
CA GLY A 152 -18.40 -7.91 13.87
C GLY A 152 -17.58 -8.21 12.62
N ILE A 153 -17.83 -7.46 11.55
CA ILE A 153 -17.18 -7.64 10.26
C ILE A 153 -15.69 -7.29 10.32
N PHE A 154 -14.90 -7.93 9.48
CA PHE A 154 -13.52 -7.54 9.20
C PHE A 154 -13.52 -6.26 8.38
N ASN A 155 -12.86 -5.21 8.86
CA ASN A 155 -12.73 -3.93 8.16
C ASN A 155 -11.45 -3.87 7.31
N THR A 156 -10.46 -4.72 7.60
CA THR A 156 -9.23 -4.88 6.83
C THR A 156 -8.87 -6.36 6.73
N ILE A 157 -8.15 -6.76 5.69
CA ILE A 157 -7.72 -8.15 5.52
C ILE A 157 -6.79 -8.58 6.67
N GLU A 158 -5.98 -7.66 7.20
CA GLU A 158 -5.03 -7.91 8.28
C GLU A 158 -5.70 -8.39 9.57
N GLN A 159 -6.95 -8.00 9.80
CA GLN A 159 -7.72 -8.45 10.98
C GLN A 159 -7.92 -9.96 11.01
N VAL A 160 -7.78 -10.69 9.88
CA VAL A 160 -7.82 -12.15 9.92
C VAL A 160 -6.74 -12.76 10.81
N MET A 161 -5.64 -12.04 11.06
CA MET A 161 -4.60 -12.50 12.00
C MET A 161 -5.04 -12.51 13.46
N GLU A 162 -6.16 -11.87 13.78
CA GLU A 162 -6.79 -11.94 15.12
C GLU A 162 -7.59 -13.23 15.31
N VAL A 163 -7.86 -13.97 14.21
CA VAL A 163 -8.59 -15.22 14.22
C VAL A 163 -7.70 -16.36 14.72
N TYR A 164 -8.22 -17.17 15.63
CA TYR A 164 -7.50 -18.34 16.15
C TYR A 164 -7.12 -19.30 15.00
N GLY A 165 -5.83 -19.62 14.92
CA GLY A 165 -5.27 -20.51 13.90
C GLY A 165 -4.70 -19.79 12.67
N ILE A 166 -4.89 -18.46 12.55
CA ILE A 166 -4.28 -17.66 11.48
C ILE A 166 -3.06 -16.92 12.00
N GLY A 167 -1.88 -17.46 11.72
CA GLY A 167 -0.63 -16.75 11.93
C GLY A 167 -0.13 -16.08 10.65
N ASN A 168 1.02 -15.41 10.75
CA ASN A 168 1.62 -14.67 9.64
C ASN A 168 1.77 -15.52 8.36
N ALA A 169 2.21 -16.78 8.48
CA ALA A 169 2.35 -17.67 7.32
C ALA A 169 1.02 -17.97 6.62
N THR A 170 -0.05 -18.20 7.39
CA THR A 170 -1.40 -18.43 6.84
C THR A 170 -1.94 -17.15 6.21
N TYR A 171 -1.79 -16.01 6.88
CA TYR A 171 -2.17 -14.69 6.34
C TYR A 171 -1.55 -14.43 4.97
N HIS A 172 -0.21 -14.55 4.85
CA HIS A 172 0.47 -14.34 3.57
C HIS A 172 0.00 -15.29 2.46
N LYS A 173 -0.46 -16.50 2.82
CA LYS A 173 -0.98 -17.47 1.86
C LYS A 173 -2.39 -17.10 1.37
N ILE A 174 -3.24 -16.54 2.24
CA ILE A 174 -4.66 -16.31 1.92
C ILE A 174 -4.97 -14.86 1.52
N ARG A 175 -4.13 -13.88 1.86
CA ARG A 175 -4.42 -12.45 1.72
C ARG A 175 -4.82 -11.99 0.31
N ASN A 176 -4.40 -12.71 -0.74
CA ASN A 176 -4.76 -12.40 -2.12
C ASN A 176 -6.05 -13.09 -2.60
N TYR A 177 -6.59 -14.01 -1.78
CA TYR A 177 -7.75 -14.83 -2.11
C TYR A 177 -8.99 -14.49 -1.29
N VAL A 178 -8.96 -13.39 -0.55
CA VAL A 178 -10.05 -12.93 0.30
C VAL A 178 -10.48 -11.52 -0.06
N ILE A 179 -11.78 -11.26 0.04
CA ILE A 179 -12.40 -9.94 -0.08
C ILE A 179 -13.22 -9.64 1.16
N LEU A 180 -13.58 -8.39 1.36
CA LEU A 180 -14.31 -7.90 2.53
C LEU A 180 -15.79 -7.64 2.23
N HIS A 181 -16.13 -7.38 0.98
CA HIS A 181 -17.50 -7.09 0.53
C HIS A 181 -17.70 -7.53 -0.93
N ALA A 182 -18.94 -7.62 -1.38
CA ALA A 182 -19.31 -7.95 -2.75
C ALA A 182 -20.09 -6.79 -3.40
#